data_d3965ddf630bfb43d2cea9257070c02b
#
_entry.id   d3965ddf630bfb43d2cea9257070c02b
#
_cell.length_a   1.000
_cell.length_b   1.000
_cell.length_c   1.000
_cell.angle_alpha   90.00
_cell.angle_beta   90.00
_cell.angle_gamma   90.00
#
_symmetry.space_group_name_H-M   'P 1'
#
loop_
_entity.id
_entity.type
_entity.pdbx_description
1 polymer ?
#
loop_
_entity_poly.entity_id
_entity_poly.type
_entity_poly.pdbx_seq_one_letter_code
_entity_poly.pdbx_strand_id
1 'polypeptide(L)'
;MPEKIVIYGLSAFSEMMYYNFTKYSDYTVVGFCVDQEYMKDESFCGLPVVAFEEIEEVYPTHDYKMFVAIGFSRMRNRALLFNKAKAKGYSLVNFISPHAIIRDDLIIGENNVIQSSVDIDLFVTIGDNNVFWT
;
A
#
# COMPACT_ATOMS: atom_id res chain seq x y z
N MET A 1 -16.29 2.12 10.83
CA MET A 1 -15.85 3.12 9.84
C MET A 1 -14.70 2.56 9.03
N PRO A 2 -14.75 2.67 7.71
CA PRO A 2 -13.62 2.25 6.89
C PRO A 2 -12.37 3.07 7.21
N GLU A 3 -11.24 2.41 7.26
CA GLU A 3 -9.98 3.10 7.44
C GLU A 3 -9.56 3.78 6.14
N LYS A 4 -8.99 4.98 6.25
CA LYS A 4 -8.56 5.78 5.11
C LYS A 4 -7.08 5.57 4.87
N ILE A 5 -6.72 5.38 3.62
CA ILE A 5 -5.33 5.14 3.24
C ILE A 5 -4.89 6.05 2.10
N VAL A 6 -3.59 6.31 2.06
CA VAL A 6 -2.91 7.02 0.99
C VAL A 6 -1.96 6.04 0.30
N ILE A 7 -1.94 6.03 -1.02
CA ILE A 7 -1.02 5.18 -1.77
C ILE A 7 0.21 5.98 -2.16
N TYR A 8 1.38 5.46 -1.82
CA TYR A 8 2.67 6.08 -2.13
C TYR A 8 3.21 5.46 -3.41
N GLY A 9 3.21 6.25 -4.49
CA GLY A 9 3.66 5.85 -5.81
C GLY A 9 2.62 6.19 -6.88
N LEU A 10 3.09 6.45 -8.09
CA LEU A 10 2.25 6.80 -9.25
C LEU A 10 2.61 5.93 -10.45
N SER A 11 2.47 4.63 -10.32
CA SER A 11 2.82 3.68 -11.37
C SER A 11 1.60 2.85 -11.77
N ALA A 12 1.77 1.99 -12.77
CA ALA A 12 0.73 1.04 -13.14
C ALA A 12 0.36 0.15 -11.94
N PHE A 13 1.35 -0.22 -11.12
CA PHE A 13 1.09 -0.99 -9.91
C PHE A 13 0.23 -0.20 -8.91
N SER A 14 0.50 1.11 -8.78
CA SER A 14 -0.31 1.99 -7.92
C SER A 14 -1.77 2.04 -8.37
N GLU A 15 -1.98 2.14 -9.68
CA GLU A 15 -3.34 2.14 -10.25
C GLU A 15 -4.03 0.81 -9.98
N MET A 16 -3.34 -0.31 -10.18
CA MET A 16 -3.88 -1.64 -9.90
C MET A 16 -4.25 -1.78 -8.42
N MET A 17 -3.40 -1.29 -7.52
CA MET A 17 -3.66 -1.37 -6.09
C MET A 17 -4.81 -0.46 -5.67
N TYR A 18 -4.93 0.73 -6.29
CA TYR A 18 -6.09 1.58 -6.08
C TYR A 18 -7.39 0.83 -6.42
N TYR A 19 -7.41 0.17 -7.56
CA TYR A 19 -8.56 -0.63 -7.97
C TYR A 19 -8.85 -1.75 -6.97
N ASN A 20 -7.81 -2.49 -6.58
CA ASN A 20 -7.96 -3.61 -5.66
C ASN A 20 -8.49 -3.17 -4.28
N PHE A 21 -7.92 -2.12 -3.71
CA PHE A 21 -8.38 -1.61 -2.41
C PHE A 21 -9.81 -1.08 -2.50
N THR A 22 -10.13 -0.38 -3.58
CA THR A 22 -11.45 0.22 -3.74
C THR A 22 -12.53 -0.84 -3.91
N LYS A 23 -12.25 -1.88 -4.69
CA LYS A 23 -13.25 -2.88 -5.06
C LYS A 23 -13.29 -4.07 -4.10
N TYR A 24 -12.15 -4.47 -3.54
CA TYR A 24 -12.03 -5.73 -2.82
C TYR A 24 -11.57 -5.59 -1.37
N SER A 25 -11.65 -4.41 -0.78
CA SER A 25 -11.29 -4.22 0.62
C SER A 25 -12.22 -3.22 1.29
N ASP A 26 -12.11 -3.13 2.62
CA ASP A 26 -12.84 -2.15 3.41
C ASP A 26 -12.10 -0.82 3.54
N TYR A 27 -10.88 -0.72 2.99
CA TYR A 27 -10.14 0.53 3.01
C TYR A 27 -10.69 1.53 1.99
N THR A 28 -10.63 2.81 2.35
CA THR A 28 -10.97 3.90 1.42
C THR A 28 -9.67 4.60 1.02
N VAL A 29 -9.35 4.59 -0.27
CA VAL A 29 -8.20 5.33 -0.79
C VAL A 29 -8.61 6.78 -0.93
N VAL A 30 -7.93 7.68 -0.23
CA VAL A 30 -8.26 9.11 -0.24
C VAL A 30 -7.34 9.94 -1.13
N GLY A 31 -6.17 9.41 -1.49
CA GLY A 31 -5.23 10.12 -2.34
C GLY A 31 -3.96 9.35 -2.57
N PHE A 32 -3.06 10.00 -3.26
CA PHE A 32 -1.75 9.44 -3.62
C PHE A 32 -0.66 10.41 -3.17
N CYS A 33 0.53 9.90 -2.94
CA CYS A 33 1.70 10.73 -2.76
C CYS A 33 2.87 10.17 -3.56
N VAL A 34 3.83 11.05 -3.82
CA VAL A 34 5.06 10.72 -4.53
C VAL A 34 6.10 11.74 -4.09
N ASP A 35 7.38 11.37 -4.14
CA ASP A 35 8.45 12.34 -3.85
C ASP A 35 8.32 13.52 -4.80
N GLN A 36 8.52 14.73 -4.27
CA GLN A 36 8.27 15.95 -5.02
C GLN A 36 9.02 15.99 -6.36
N GLU A 37 10.23 15.47 -6.41
CA GLU A 37 11.04 15.46 -7.64
C GLU A 37 10.39 14.66 -8.78
N TYR A 38 9.49 13.73 -8.46
CA TYR A 38 8.78 12.92 -9.44
C TYR A 38 7.33 13.34 -9.63
N MET A 39 6.92 14.41 -9.00
CA MET A 39 5.54 14.89 -9.08
C MET A 39 5.30 15.58 -10.42
N LYS A 40 4.39 15.04 -11.22
CA LYS A 40 4.05 15.57 -12.54
C LYS A 40 2.64 16.13 -12.58
N ASP A 41 1.70 15.46 -11.94
CA ASP A 41 0.29 15.81 -11.95
C ASP A 41 -0.23 16.01 -10.55
N GLU A 42 -1.28 16.81 -10.42
CA GLU A 42 -1.92 17.06 -9.14
C GLU A 42 -3.04 16.07 -8.84
N SER A 43 -3.35 15.19 -9.80
CA SER A 43 -4.35 14.15 -9.61
C SER A 43 -3.92 12.85 -10.28
N PHE A 44 -4.39 11.73 -9.71
CA PHE A 44 -4.15 10.39 -10.23
C PHE A 44 -5.37 9.55 -9.87
N CYS A 45 -5.92 8.82 -10.83
CA CYS A 45 -7.16 8.06 -10.66
C CYS A 45 -8.31 8.92 -10.10
N GLY A 46 -8.33 10.20 -10.43
CA GLY A 46 -9.35 11.13 -9.95
C GLY A 46 -9.18 11.60 -8.50
N LEU A 47 -8.05 11.27 -7.87
CA LEU A 47 -7.76 11.64 -6.48
C LEU A 47 -6.56 12.58 -6.42
N PRO A 48 -6.45 13.37 -5.33
CA PRO A 48 -5.31 14.29 -5.19
C PRO A 48 -3.97 13.58 -5.10
N VAL A 49 -2.94 14.22 -5.62
CA VAL A 49 -1.54 13.81 -5.44
C VAL A 49 -0.84 14.86 -4.58
N VAL A 50 -0.20 14.41 -3.52
CA VAL A 50 0.51 15.27 -2.58
C VAL A 50 1.99 14.87 -2.56
N ALA A 51 2.88 15.86 -2.45
CA ALA A 51 4.31 15.57 -2.28
C ALA A 51 4.54 14.81 -0.97
N PHE A 52 5.31 13.74 -1.02
CA PHE A 52 5.57 12.93 0.17
C PHE A 52 6.22 13.76 1.29
N GLU A 53 7.03 14.74 0.92
CA GLU A 53 7.70 15.62 1.89
C GLU A 53 6.71 16.38 2.78
N GLU A 54 5.49 16.58 2.30
CA GLU A 54 4.43 17.31 3.02
C GLU A 54 3.26 16.43 3.44
N ILE A 55 3.41 15.12 3.31
CA ILE A 55 2.27 14.21 3.43
C ILE A 55 1.59 14.26 4.80
N GLU A 56 2.35 14.38 5.88
CA GLU A 56 1.77 14.35 7.22
C GLU A 56 0.97 15.62 7.55
N GLU A 57 1.17 16.70 6.80
CA GLU A 57 0.37 17.93 6.97
C GLU A 57 -1.03 17.78 6.37
N VAL A 58 -1.14 16.96 5.32
CA VAL A 58 -2.42 16.72 4.62
C VAL A 58 -3.11 15.49 5.19
N TYR A 59 -2.34 14.45 5.47
CA TYR A 59 -2.85 13.17 5.96
C TYR A 59 -2.10 12.77 7.23
N PRO A 60 -2.49 13.31 8.40
CA PRO A 60 -1.80 13.00 9.66
C PRO A 60 -1.73 11.50 9.95
N THR A 61 -0.62 11.07 10.53
CA THR A 61 -0.31 9.65 10.73
C THR A 61 -1.28 8.94 11.68
N HIS A 62 -1.95 9.69 12.57
CA HIS A 62 -2.91 9.09 13.50
C HIS A 62 -4.29 8.87 12.90
N ASP A 63 -4.59 9.51 11.75
CA ASP A 63 -5.89 9.41 11.09
C ASP A 63 -5.86 8.60 9.81
N TYR A 64 -4.67 8.43 9.22
CA TYR A 64 -4.51 7.79 7.91
C TYR A 64 -3.41 6.75 7.97
N LYS A 65 -3.61 5.66 7.22
CA LYS A 65 -2.59 4.65 6.98
C LYS A 65 -2.09 4.79 5.56
N MET A 66 -1.08 4.03 5.20
CA MET A 66 -0.43 4.16 3.90
C MET A 66 -0.18 2.78 3.29
N PHE A 67 -0.13 2.74 1.98
CA PHE A 67 0.33 1.59 1.23
C PHE A 67 1.40 2.05 0.25
N VAL A 68 2.58 1.43 0.31
CA VAL A 68 3.68 1.77 -0.59
C VAL A 68 3.58 0.89 -1.84
N ALA A 69 3.24 1.50 -2.97
CA ALA A 69 2.94 0.81 -4.22
C ALA A 69 4.06 1.04 -5.25
N ILE A 70 5.23 0.47 -4.98
CA ILE A 70 6.35 0.48 -5.91
C ILE A 70 6.46 -0.90 -6.54
N GLY A 71 6.58 -0.94 -7.86
CA GLY A 71 6.65 -2.19 -8.60
C GLY A 71 7.83 -3.07 -8.20
N PHE A 72 7.64 -4.37 -8.36
CA PHE A 72 8.64 -5.37 -7.93
C PHE A 72 9.95 -5.30 -8.73
N SER A 73 9.97 -4.66 -9.88
CA SER A 73 11.18 -4.48 -10.68
C SER A 73 12.20 -3.52 -10.04
N ARG A 74 11.81 -2.83 -8.97
CA ARG A 74 12.66 -1.86 -8.27
C ARG A 74 12.74 -2.17 -6.78
N MET A 75 13.26 -3.34 -6.46
CA MET A 75 13.30 -3.85 -5.08
C MET A 75 13.95 -2.89 -4.09
N ARG A 76 15.06 -2.25 -4.47
CA ARG A 76 15.74 -1.29 -3.59
C ARG A 76 14.86 -0.10 -3.25
N ASN A 77 14.12 0.40 -4.25
CA ASN A 77 13.22 1.52 -4.04
C ASN A 77 12.05 1.13 -3.14
N ARG A 78 11.59 -0.11 -3.24
CA ARG A 78 10.51 -0.59 -2.36
C ARG A 78 10.93 -0.53 -0.90
N ALA A 79 12.12 -1.05 -0.58
CA ALA A 79 12.64 -1.00 0.79
C ALA A 79 12.87 0.43 1.27
N LEU A 80 13.44 1.27 0.40
CA LEU A 80 13.70 2.67 0.73
C LEU A 80 12.40 3.42 1.06
N LEU A 81 11.39 3.31 0.20
CA LEU A 81 10.14 4.03 0.40
C LEU A 81 9.34 3.47 1.57
N PHE A 82 9.40 2.15 1.78
CA PHE A 82 8.82 1.53 2.97
C PHE A 82 9.42 2.16 4.24
N ASN A 83 10.74 2.25 4.29
CA ASN A 83 11.43 2.81 5.46
C ASN A 83 11.13 4.30 5.64
N LYS A 84 11.04 5.06 4.55
CA LYS A 84 10.68 6.49 4.61
C LYS A 84 9.27 6.68 5.19
N ALA A 85 8.32 5.87 4.77
CA ALA A 85 6.95 5.93 5.29
C ALA A 85 6.91 5.58 6.77
N LYS A 86 7.61 4.52 7.18
CA LYS A 86 7.67 4.12 8.58
C LYS A 86 8.36 5.18 9.43
N ALA A 87 9.40 5.83 8.92
CA ALA A 87 10.11 6.87 9.63
C ALA A 87 9.24 8.08 9.95
N LYS A 88 8.23 8.36 9.11
CA LYS A 88 7.25 9.43 9.37
C LYS A 88 6.17 9.02 10.37
N GLY A 89 6.07 7.73 10.70
CA GLY A 89 5.12 7.24 11.68
C GLY A 89 3.87 6.58 11.09
N TYR A 90 3.82 6.35 9.79
CA TYR A 90 2.67 5.68 9.18
C TYR A 90 2.66 4.19 9.49
N SER A 91 1.46 3.68 9.79
CA SER A 91 1.19 2.25 9.73
C SER A 91 0.89 1.90 8.28
N LEU A 92 1.45 0.82 7.79
CA LEU A 92 1.24 0.39 6.41
C LEU A 92 0.27 -0.79 6.37
N VAL A 93 -0.62 -0.78 5.39
CA VAL A 93 -1.68 -1.78 5.28
C VAL A 93 -1.29 -2.88 4.32
N ASN A 94 -1.94 -4.03 4.48
CA ASN A 94 -1.83 -5.16 3.56
C ASN A 94 -3.05 -5.17 2.64
N PHE A 95 -2.86 -5.65 1.42
CA PHE A 95 -3.98 -6.06 0.60
C PHE A 95 -4.00 -7.58 0.54
N ILE A 96 -5.07 -8.18 1.02
CA ILE A 96 -5.29 -9.62 0.93
C ILE A 96 -6.57 -9.82 0.16
N SER A 97 -6.45 -10.39 -1.05
CA SER A 97 -7.63 -10.63 -1.89
C SER A 97 -8.62 -11.52 -1.15
N PRO A 98 -9.93 -11.23 -1.19
CA PRO A 98 -10.92 -12.12 -0.62
C PRO A 98 -10.98 -13.48 -1.34
N HIS A 99 -10.34 -13.61 -2.50
CA HIS A 99 -10.24 -14.84 -3.26
C HIS A 99 -8.94 -15.61 -3.00
N ALA A 100 -8.11 -15.14 -2.07
CA ALA A 100 -6.96 -15.90 -1.59
C ALA A 100 -7.41 -16.85 -0.49
N ILE A 101 -6.66 -17.94 -0.32
CA ILE A 101 -6.93 -18.92 0.75
C ILE A 101 -5.92 -18.67 1.86
N ILE A 102 -6.43 -18.20 3.01
CA ILE A 102 -5.61 -17.82 4.15
C ILE A 102 -6.07 -18.63 5.36
N ARG A 103 -5.12 -19.16 6.14
CA ARG A 103 -5.42 -19.86 7.40
C ARG A 103 -5.40 -18.87 8.56
N ASP A 104 -6.12 -19.20 9.62
CA ASP A 104 -6.31 -18.32 10.78
C ASP A 104 -5.02 -18.06 11.55
N ASP A 105 -4.03 -18.93 11.43
CA ASP A 105 -2.77 -18.81 12.17
C ASP A 105 -1.71 -17.95 11.46
N LEU A 106 -2.05 -17.33 10.33
CA LEU A 106 -1.11 -16.50 9.60
C LEU A 106 -0.65 -15.31 10.43
N ILE A 107 0.67 -15.17 10.57
CA ILE A 107 1.29 -13.99 11.15
C ILE A 107 1.86 -13.19 9.98
N ILE A 108 1.43 -11.93 9.84
CA ILE A 108 1.82 -11.11 8.69
C ILE A 108 2.19 -9.70 9.15
N GLY A 109 3.25 -9.16 8.55
CA GLY A 109 3.68 -7.78 8.81
C GLY A 109 2.89 -6.76 8.02
N GLU A 110 3.57 -5.74 7.50
CA GLU A 110 2.95 -4.60 6.83
C GLU A 110 3.31 -4.53 5.36
N ASN A 111 2.46 -3.86 4.57
CA ASN A 111 2.69 -3.55 3.16
C ASN A 111 2.88 -4.77 2.28
N ASN A 112 2.12 -5.81 2.54
CA ASN A 112 2.13 -7.02 1.73
C ASN A 112 0.93 -7.05 0.80
N VAL A 113 1.10 -7.73 -0.35
CA VAL A 113 0.03 -7.95 -1.31
C VAL A 113 -0.11 -9.45 -1.52
N ILE A 114 -1.32 -9.97 -1.27
CA ILE A 114 -1.64 -11.37 -1.55
C ILE A 114 -2.78 -11.38 -2.55
N GLN A 115 -2.47 -11.75 -3.79
CA GLN A 115 -3.43 -11.72 -4.90
C GLN A 115 -4.40 -12.88 -4.84
N SER A 116 -5.42 -12.83 -5.70
CA SER A 116 -6.41 -13.90 -5.80
C SER A 116 -5.75 -15.22 -6.17
N SER A 117 -6.35 -16.31 -5.71
CA SER A 117 -5.90 -17.69 -5.94
C SER A 117 -4.57 -18.06 -5.27
N VAL A 118 -3.97 -17.16 -4.50
CA VAL A 118 -2.81 -17.52 -3.67
C VAL A 118 -3.31 -18.33 -2.47
N ASP A 119 -2.64 -19.42 -2.16
CA ASP A 119 -2.97 -20.30 -1.04
C ASP A 119 -1.80 -20.29 -0.04
N ILE A 120 -2.05 -19.75 1.15
CA ILE A 120 -1.06 -19.70 2.23
C ILE A 120 -1.39 -20.79 3.23
N ASP A 121 -0.50 -21.76 3.38
CA ASP A 121 -0.72 -22.91 4.24
C ASP A 121 -0.59 -22.58 5.74
N LEU A 122 -0.80 -23.57 6.60
CA LEU A 122 -0.65 -23.44 8.05
C LEU A 122 0.81 -23.14 8.42
N PHE A 123 0.98 -22.52 9.58
CA PHE A 123 2.29 -22.27 10.20
C PHE A 123 3.20 -21.35 9.37
N VAL A 124 2.59 -20.42 8.62
CA VAL A 124 3.34 -19.47 7.80
C VAL A 124 3.45 -18.14 8.53
N THR A 125 4.64 -17.56 8.50
CA THR A 125 4.88 -16.18 8.94
C THR A 125 5.38 -15.39 7.75
N ILE A 126 4.72 -14.26 7.46
CA ILE A 126 5.09 -13.36 6.38
C ILE A 126 5.58 -12.06 7.01
N GLY A 127 6.73 -11.57 6.59
CA GLY A 127 7.27 -10.29 7.06
C GLY A 127 6.61 -9.11 6.36
N ASP A 128 7.42 -8.13 5.98
CA ASP A 128 6.95 -6.88 5.39
C ASP A 128 7.25 -6.79 3.90
N ASN A 129 6.42 -6.03 3.20
CA ASN A 129 6.73 -5.54 1.86
C ASN A 129 6.90 -6.66 0.82
N ASN A 130 6.07 -7.69 0.90
CA ASN A 130 6.08 -8.81 -0.02
C ASN A 130 4.91 -8.74 -0.99
N VAL A 131 5.10 -9.30 -2.20
CA VAL A 131 4.04 -9.41 -3.20
C VAL A 131 3.93 -10.87 -3.60
N PHE A 132 2.76 -11.45 -3.41
CA PHE A 132 2.46 -12.82 -3.82
C PHE A 132 1.53 -12.80 -5.03
N TRP A 133 2.06 -13.19 -6.18
CA TRP A 133 1.31 -13.30 -7.43
C TRP A 133 0.76 -14.70 -7.63
N THR A 134 -0.26 -14.78 -8.44
CA THR A 134 -0.81 -16.08 -8.87
C THR A 134 -0.13 -16.57 -10.12
#